data_0b18cb5fdc8af3a5daeccefcd22397a1
#
_entry.id   0b18cb5fdc8af3a5daeccefcd22397a1
#
_cell.length_a   1.000
_cell.length_b   1.000
_cell.length_c   1.000
_cell.angle_alpha   90.00
_cell.angle_beta   90.00
_cell.angle_gamma   90.00
#
_symmetry.space_group_name_H-M   'P 1'
#
loop_
_entity.id
_entity.type
_entity.pdbx_description
1 polymer ?
#
loop_
_entity_poly.entity_id
_entity_poly.type
_entity_poly.pdbx_seq_one_letter_code
_entity_poly.pdbx_strand_id
1 'polypeptide(L)'
;MTNKFKIINDPVHGFINIPHEILFDVIEHPYFQRLRRISQTGLLNLIFPGATHTRFHHALGAMHLMFTALETLKLKGVAISKDEEKGAMLAILLHDVGHGPFSHALENMLMDDWHHEKLSLLLMRKMNDEFDGQLSTAIEMFQGKYHRKFFNQLISSQLDVDRLDYLKRDSFYTGVSEGNVNTQRIISMMNVSQDELVIDAKGIYSIENFLTARMFMYWQVYYHKTAAIAEFLLVKILARAKTLVSQGHNLPASENLSYFLHKNKFECATPEDLQRFTELDDNDVIQAMKFWSKNEDVVLSYLCRCVIQRNFPRTIISSQPFSSEFIQEKIQLTDEKYGAGAGSELVNELARHLLPYNAEEQPIFLLQKNGEKIRLDHSENQILSSFISQQNTKYILAFPREI
;
A
#
# COMPACT_ATOMS: atom_id res chain seq x y z
N MET A 1 15.93 0.66 -33.96
CA MET A 1 16.35 -0.62 -33.34
C MET A 1 15.14 -1.52 -33.30
N THR A 2 15.23 -2.79 -33.67
CA THR A 2 14.11 -3.73 -33.59
C THR A 2 13.71 -3.90 -32.13
N ASN A 3 12.44 -3.65 -31.80
CA ASN A 3 11.87 -3.83 -30.46
C ASN A 3 12.19 -5.26 -29.97
N LYS A 4 13.16 -5.38 -29.08
CA LYS A 4 13.47 -6.66 -28.44
C LYS A 4 12.37 -6.92 -27.44
N PHE A 5 11.44 -7.80 -27.79
CA PHE A 5 10.42 -8.31 -26.88
C PHE A 5 11.06 -8.72 -25.55
N LYS A 6 10.74 -8.01 -24.48
CA LYS A 6 11.32 -8.25 -23.15
C LYS A 6 10.30 -8.96 -22.27
N ILE A 7 10.79 -9.93 -21.53
CA ILE A 7 9.99 -10.80 -20.65
C ILE A 7 10.64 -10.76 -19.26
N ILE A 8 9.82 -10.60 -18.23
CA ILE A 8 10.23 -10.68 -16.82
C ILE A 8 9.54 -11.90 -16.20
N ASN A 9 10.29 -12.72 -15.47
CA ASN A 9 9.74 -13.83 -14.70
C ASN A 9 9.18 -13.31 -13.38
N ASP A 10 7.91 -13.61 -13.10
CA ASP A 10 7.22 -13.26 -11.85
C ASP A 10 6.66 -14.55 -11.21
N PRO A 11 6.87 -14.78 -9.90
CA PRO A 11 6.46 -16.03 -9.26
C PRO A 11 4.92 -16.16 -9.12
N VAL A 12 4.18 -15.07 -9.25
CA VAL A 12 2.71 -15.02 -9.09
C VAL A 12 1.99 -15.12 -10.43
N HIS A 13 2.52 -14.44 -11.46
CA HIS A 13 1.91 -14.34 -12.79
C HIS A 13 2.65 -15.09 -13.89
N GLY A 14 3.82 -15.64 -13.60
CA GLY A 14 4.66 -16.31 -14.62
C GLY A 14 5.40 -15.28 -15.49
N PHE A 15 5.23 -15.36 -16.80
CA PHE A 15 5.92 -14.47 -17.73
C PHE A 15 5.15 -13.15 -17.92
N ILE A 16 5.76 -12.05 -17.52
CA ILE A 16 5.25 -10.69 -17.76
C ILE A 16 5.89 -10.15 -19.04
N ASN A 17 5.07 -9.86 -20.03
CA ASN A 17 5.49 -9.29 -21.31
C ASN A 17 5.50 -7.76 -21.21
N ILE A 18 6.50 -7.14 -21.84
CA ILE A 18 6.61 -5.67 -21.95
C ILE A 18 6.37 -5.29 -23.41
N PRO A 19 5.13 -4.92 -23.79
CA PRO A 19 4.76 -4.73 -25.21
C PRO A 19 5.23 -3.39 -25.81
N HIS A 20 5.58 -2.40 -24.98
CA HIS A 20 6.01 -1.08 -25.44
C HIS A 20 7.40 -0.73 -24.90
N GLU A 21 8.26 -0.14 -25.74
CA GLU A 21 9.63 0.21 -25.39
C GLU A 21 9.70 1.17 -24.20
N ILE A 22 8.84 2.20 -24.18
CA ILE A 22 8.76 3.19 -23.09
C ILE A 22 8.49 2.55 -21.71
N LEU A 23 7.73 1.44 -21.64
CA LEU A 23 7.52 0.72 -20.38
C LEU A 23 8.84 0.18 -19.84
N PHE A 24 9.71 -0.31 -20.73
CA PHE A 24 11.02 -0.80 -20.32
C PHE A 24 11.91 0.35 -19.85
N ASP A 25 11.92 1.48 -20.58
CA ASP A 25 12.72 2.66 -20.21
C ASP A 25 12.29 3.20 -18.84
N VAL A 26 10.97 3.23 -18.57
CA VAL A 26 10.41 3.59 -17.26
C VAL A 26 10.79 2.58 -16.17
N ILE A 27 10.78 1.27 -16.47
CA ILE A 27 11.21 0.24 -15.52
C ILE A 27 12.70 0.41 -15.16
N GLU A 28 13.56 0.76 -16.12
CA GLU A 28 14.99 0.99 -15.89
C GLU A 28 15.28 2.35 -15.21
N HIS A 29 14.30 3.25 -15.13
CA HIS A 29 14.48 4.56 -14.52
C HIS A 29 14.79 4.46 -13.03
N PRO A 30 15.74 5.25 -12.47
CA PRO A 30 16.15 5.18 -11.06
C PRO A 30 15.00 5.29 -10.05
N TYR A 31 13.98 6.12 -10.32
CA TYR A 31 12.81 6.26 -9.45
C TYR A 31 12.00 4.96 -9.36
N PHE A 32 11.88 4.23 -10.46
CA PHE A 32 11.19 2.94 -10.47
C PHE A 32 12.09 1.84 -9.86
N GLN A 33 13.37 1.80 -10.18
CA GLN A 33 14.32 0.82 -9.63
C GLN A 33 14.44 0.90 -8.10
N ARG A 34 14.20 2.06 -7.49
CA ARG A 34 14.13 2.22 -6.04
C ARG A 34 13.10 1.29 -5.39
N LEU A 35 11.98 1.04 -6.07
CA LEU A 35 10.90 0.18 -5.56
C LEU A 35 11.36 -1.26 -5.24
N ARG A 36 12.51 -1.71 -5.76
CA ARG A 36 13.13 -2.99 -5.38
C ARG A 36 13.57 -3.04 -3.91
N ARG A 37 13.76 -1.88 -3.29
CA ARG A 37 14.22 -1.74 -1.91
C ARG A 37 13.16 -1.19 -0.96
N ILE A 38 11.89 -1.17 -1.43
CA ILE A 38 10.73 -0.81 -0.61
C ILE A 38 9.80 -2.02 -0.53
N SER A 39 9.62 -2.53 0.69
CA SER A 39 8.75 -3.66 0.97
C SER A 39 7.29 -3.34 0.64
N GLN A 40 6.59 -4.24 -0.05
CA GLN A 40 5.17 -4.07 -0.36
C GLN A 40 4.32 -3.97 0.90
N THR A 41 4.62 -4.80 1.87
CA THR A 41 3.82 -4.99 3.08
C THR A 41 4.55 -4.56 4.36
N GLY A 42 5.51 -3.63 4.24
CA GLY A 42 6.25 -3.09 5.38
C GLY A 42 6.98 -4.17 6.19
N LEU A 43 6.69 -4.26 7.50
CA LEU A 43 7.31 -5.22 8.42
C LEU A 43 6.57 -6.57 8.52
N LEU A 44 5.66 -6.89 7.59
CA LEU A 44 4.92 -8.17 7.64
C LEU A 44 5.81 -9.41 7.60
N ASN A 45 7.00 -9.31 7.01
CA ASN A 45 7.99 -10.40 7.01
C ASN A 45 8.43 -10.84 8.43
N LEU A 46 8.25 -10.00 9.44
CA LEU A 46 8.48 -10.36 10.84
C LEU A 46 7.42 -11.31 11.39
N ILE A 47 6.26 -11.42 10.73
CA ILE A 47 5.13 -12.27 11.12
C ILE A 47 4.99 -13.42 10.12
N PHE A 48 4.98 -13.10 8.85
CA PHE A 48 4.90 -14.01 7.72
C PHE A 48 6.27 -14.04 7.01
N PRO A 49 7.17 -14.96 7.33
CA PRO A 49 8.56 -14.92 6.85
C PRO A 49 8.72 -14.89 5.33
N GLY A 50 7.73 -15.40 4.59
CA GLY A 50 7.70 -15.36 3.13
C GLY A 50 7.34 -13.97 2.55
N ALA A 51 6.80 -13.04 3.34
CA ALA A 51 6.36 -11.71 2.88
C ALA A 51 7.55 -10.77 2.65
N THR A 52 8.40 -11.09 1.67
CA THR A 52 9.64 -10.38 1.33
C THR A 52 9.59 -9.68 -0.03
N HIS A 53 8.45 -9.71 -0.69
CA HIS A 53 8.26 -9.05 -1.98
C HIS A 53 8.20 -7.53 -1.83
N THR A 54 8.55 -6.85 -2.91
CA THR A 54 8.72 -5.40 -2.94
C THR A 54 7.66 -4.75 -3.83
N ARG A 55 7.51 -3.44 -3.74
CA ARG A 55 6.65 -2.66 -4.63
C ARG A 55 7.01 -2.79 -6.10
N PHE A 56 8.27 -3.08 -6.41
CA PHE A 56 8.71 -3.40 -7.77
C PHE A 56 7.97 -4.61 -8.35
N HIS A 57 7.86 -5.71 -7.58
CA HIS A 57 7.14 -6.91 -8.01
C HIS A 57 5.66 -6.63 -8.22
N HIS A 58 5.05 -5.90 -7.28
CA HIS A 58 3.65 -5.50 -7.35
C HIS A 58 3.36 -4.63 -8.58
N ALA A 59 4.12 -3.57 -8.80
CA ALA A 59 3.93 -2.67 -9.94
C ALA A 59 4.00 -3.40 -11.30
N LEU A 60 4.92 -4.34 -11.44
CA LEU A 60 5.01 -5.19 -12.65
C LEU A 60 3.80 -6.11 -12.79
N GLY A 61 3.34 -6.72 -11.70
CA GLY A 61 2.19 -7.60 -11.69
C GLY A 61 0.89 -6.85 -12.01
N ALA A 62 0.69 -5.66 -11.41
CA ALA A 62 -0.43 -4.78 -11.70
C ALA A 62 -0.44 -4.34 -13.19
N MET A 63 0.74 -4.01 -13.75
CA MET A 63 0.88 -3.71 -15.18
C MET A 63 0.50 -4.91 -16.06
N HIS A 64 0.90 -6.13 -15.68
CA HIS A 64 0.51 -7.35 -16.39
C HIS A 64 -1.01 -7.56 -16.38
N LEU A 65 -1.64 -7.35 -15.23
CA LEU A 65 -3.10 -7.47 -15.11
C LEU A 65 -3.82 -6.37 -15.88
N MET A 66 -3.28 -5.15 -15.94
CA MET A 66 -3.80 -4.06 -16.78
C MET A 66 -3.78 -4.48 -18.26
N PHE A 67 -2.65 -4.96 -18.76
CA PHE A 67 -2.56 -5.45 -20.13
C PHE A 67 -3.62 -6.54 -20.41
N THR A 68 -3.75 -7.52 -19.51
CA THR A 68 -4.73 -8.60 -19.64
C THR A 68 -6.18 -8.08 -19.64
N ALA A 69 -6.48 -7.08 -18.80
CA ALA A 69 -7.80 -6.44 -18.76
C ALA A 69 -8.12 -5.69 -20.07
N LEU A 70 -7.16 -4.90 -20.57
CA LEU A 70 -7.33 -4.15 -21.82
C LEU A 70 -7.52 -5.10 -23.02
N GLU A 71 -6.77 -6.19 -23.13
CA GLU A 71 -6.97 -7.19 -24.17
C GLU A 71 -8.35 -7.87 -24.05
N THR A 72 -8.80 -8.16 -22.84
CA THR A 72 -10.15 -8.70 -22.61
C THR A 72 -11.24 -7.72 -23.06
N LEU A 73 -11.10 -6.44 -22.75
CA LEU A 73 -12.04 -5.39 -23.17
C LEU A 73 -12.06 -5.20 -24.68
N LYS A 74 -10.90 -5.24 -25.34
CA LYS A 74 -10.82 -5.21 -26.82
C LYS A 74 -11.55 -6.40 -27.46
N LEU A 75 -11.37 -7.61 -26.93
CA LEU A 75 -12.09 -8.80 -27.40
C LEU A 75 -13.61 -8.70 -27.22
N LYS A 76 -14.08 -7.87 -26.28
CA LYS A 76 -15.51 -7.56 -26.07
C LYS A 76 -16.00 -6.38 -26.93
N GLY A 77 -15.16 -5.84 -27.81
CA GLY A 77 -15.52 -4.78 -28.75
C GLY A 77 -15.31 -3.36 -28.21
N VAL A 78 -14.67 -3.18 -27.06
CA VAL A 78 -14.30 -1.86 -26.57
C VAL A 78 -13.12 -1.34 -27.41
N ALA A 79 -13.33 -0.23 -28.13
CA ALA A 79 -12.29 0.41 -28.90
C ALA A 79 -11.25 1.02 -27.95
N ILE A 80 -10.02 0.54 -27.99
CA ILE A 80 -8.87 1.03 -27.21
C ILE A 80 -7.71 1.25 -28.18
N SER A 81 -7.24 2.47 -28.27
CA SER A 81 -6.09 2.82 -29.11
C SER A 81 -4.77 2.35 -28.48
N LYS A 82 -3.70 2.30 -29.29
CA LYS A 82 -2.36 1.95 -28.79
C LYS A 82 -1.83 2.97 -27.76
N ASP A 83 -2.20 4.25 -27.92
CA ASP A 83 -1.78 5.28 -26.97
C ASP A 83 -2.55 5.19 -25.65
N GLU A 84 -3.84 4.84 -25.69
CA GLU A 84 -4.63 4.56 -24.49
C GLU A 84 -4.09 3.30 -23.75
N GLU A 85 -3.79 2.23 -24.47
CA GLU A 85 -3.18 1.04 -23.89
C GLU A 85 -1.85 1.36 -23.19
N LYS A 86 -0.96 2.05 -23.92
CA LYS A 86 0.33 2.50 -23.39
C LYS A 86 0.15 3.39 -22.17
N GLY A 87 -0.76 4.37 -22.24
CA GLY A 87 -1.07 5.30 -21.15
C GLY A 87 -1.58 4.58 -19.90
N ALA A 88 -2.52 3.65 -20.04
CA ALA A 88 -3.06 2.88 -18.92
C ALA A 88 -2.01 1.97 -18.26
N MET A 89 -1.16 1.31 -19.08
CA MET A 89 -0.07 0.49 -18.57
C MET A 89 0.98 1.31 -17.82
N LEU A 90 1.35 2.50 -18.32
CA LEU A 90 2.26 3.42 -17.65
C LEU A 90 1.64 3.96 -16.35
N ALA A 91 0.35 4.29 -16.35
CA ALA A 91 -0.34 4.81 -15.17
C ALA A 91 -0.32 3.82 -14.01
N ILE A 92 -0.67 2.56 -14.27
CA ILE A 92 -0.64 1.52 -13.23
C ILE A 92 0.79 1.11 -12.85
N LEU A 93 1.75 1.14 -13.78
CA LEU A 93 3.15 0.85 -13.48
C LEU A 93 3.72 1.86 -12.49
N LEU A 94 3.33 3.13 -12.61
CA LEU A 94 3.86 4.25 -11.83
C LEU A 94 2.98 4.66 -10.64
N HIS A 95 1.81 4.04 -10.44
CA HIS A 95 0.85 4.49 -9.41
C HIS A 95 1.47 4.55 -8.01
N ASP A 96 2.38 3.63 -7.70
CA ASP A 96 3.04 3.46 -6.41
C ASP A 96 4.46 4.04 -6.34
N VAL A 97 4.95 4.73 -7.39
CA VAL A 97 6.35 5.22 -7.44
C VAL A 97 6.65 6.24 -6.34
N GLY A 98 5.65 6.89 -5.78
CA GLY A 98 5.74 7.87 -4.71
C GLY A 98 5.79 7.29 -3.29
N HIS A 99 5.73 5.99 -3.12
CA HIS A 99 5.86 5.41 -1.77
C HIS A 99 7.28 5.56 -1.21
N GLY A 100 7.35 5.91 0.08
CA GLY A 100 8.59 5.96 0.86
C GLY A 100 8.91 4.65 1.57
N PRO A 101 9.98 4.62 2.40
CA PRO A 101 10.34 3.48 3.23
C PRO A 101 9.15 2.99 4.06
N PHE A 102 8.97 1.66 4.11
CA PHE A 102 7.87 1.01 4.84
C PHE A 102 6.47 1.54 4.51
N SER A 103 6.32 2.19 3.35
CA SER A 103 5.03 2.58 2.80
C SER A 103 4.19 3.43 3.75
N HIS A 104 2.93 3.05 3.97
CA HIS A 104 1.97 3.81 4.75
C HIS A 104 2.38 4.08 6.22
N ALA A 105 3.22 3.22 6.81
CA ALA A 105 3.65 3.40 8.20
C ALA A 105 4.39 4.73 8.42
N LEU A 106 5.17 5.19 7.44
CA LEU A 106 6.00 6.38 7.56
C LEU A 106 5.57 7.55 6.66
N GLU A 107 4.45 7.43 5.96
CA GLU A 107 4.00 8.39 4.96
C GLU A 107 3.94 9.83 5.52
N ASN A 108 3.30 10.03 6.67
CA ASN A 108 3.18 11.35 7.31
C ASN A 108 4.36 11.68 8.26
N MET A 109 5.32 10.76 8.43
CA MET A 109 6.44 10.96 9.36
C MET A 109 7.64 11.62 8.69
N LEU A 110 7.83 11.41 7.40
CA LEU A 110 8.94 11.98 6.64
C LEU A 110 8.57 13.33 6.05
N MET A 111 7.37 13.45 5.49
CA MET A 111 6.86 14.67 4.85
C MET A 111 5.39 14.89 5.24
N ASP A 112 5.10 15.90 6.05
CA ASP A 112 3.75 16.25 6.47
C ASP A 112 2.86 16.58 5.25
N ASP A 113 1.61 16.10 5.22
CA ASP A 113 0.62 16.32 4.15
C ASP A 113 1.01 15.79 2.74
N TRP A 114 2.05 14.96 2.65
CA TRP A 114 2.54 14.38 1.39
C TRP A 114 2.21 12.89 1.30
N HIS A 115 0.99 12.61 0.86
CA HIS A 115 0.57 11.24 0.57
C HIS A 115 1.28 10.69 -0.69
N HIS A 116 1.50 9.38 -0.72
CA HIS A 116 2.19 8.70 -1.83
C HIS A 116 1.59 9.01 -3.21
N GLU A 117 0.27 9.17 -3.35
CA GLU A 117 -0.38 9.53 -4.62
C GLU A 117 0.11 10.89 -5.14
N LYS A 118 0.23 11.88 -4.24
CA LYS A 118 0.72 13.21 -4.57
C LYS A 118 2.20 13.18 -4.99
N LEU A 119 3.00 12.37 -4.28
CA LEU A 119 4.41 12.14 -4.63
C LEU A 119 4.54 11.36 -5.94
N SER A 120 3.72 10.32 -6.17
CA SER A 120 3.67 9.61 -7.45
C SER A 120 3.41 10.56 -8.61
N LEU A 121 2.43 11.45 -8.46
CA LEU A 121 2.11 12.44 -9.49
C LEU A 121 3.28 13.40 -9.77
N LEU A 122 4.00 13.86 -8.74
CA LEU A 122 5.17 14.71 -8.93
C LEU A 122 6.30 13.99 -9.66
N LEU A 123 6.58 12.75 -9.26
CA LEU A 123 7.60 11.93 -9.91
C LEU A 123 7.23 11.59 -11.35
N MET A 124 5.95 11.26 -11.61
CA MET A 124 5.44 11.05 -12.97
C MET A 124 5.61 12.29 -13.85
N ARG A 125 5.33 13.50 -13.33
CA ARG A 125 5.53 14.75 -14.07
C ARG A 125 6.99 14.99 -14.41
N LYS A 126 7.90 14.78 -13.42
CA LYS A 126 9.34 14.92 -13.65
C LYS A 126 9.85 13.91 -14.69
N MET A 127 9.41 12.65 -14.59
CA MET A 127 9.72 11.66 -15.62
C MET A 127 9.11 12.02 -16.98
N ASN A 128 7.91 12.63 -17.02
CA ASN A 128 7.28 13.06 -18.27
C ASN A 128 8.11 14.12 -19.00
N ASP A 129 8.73 15.04 -18.24
CA ASP A 129 9.65 16.04 -18.83
C ASP A 129 10.90 15.36 -19.39
N GLU A 130 11.44 14.34 -18.72
CA GLU A 130 12.61 13.56 -19.16
C GLU A 130 12.30 12.66 -20.39
N PHE A 131 11.05 12.22 -20.54
CA PHE A 131 10.56 11.38 -21.64
C PHE A 131 9.77 12.19 -22.71
N ASP A 132 10.05 13.46 -22.88
CA ASP A 132 9.49 14.33 -23.93
C ASP A 132 7.94 14.29 -24.01
N GLY A 133 7.25 14.24 -22.86
CA GLY A 133 5.79 14.28 -22.77
C GLY A 133 5.08 12.94 -22.99
N GLN A 134 5.81 11.82 -23.12
CA GLN A 134 5.23 10.51 -23.42
C GLN A 134 4.37 9.92 -22.30
N LEU A 135 4.44 10.45 -21.07
CA LEU A 135 3.64 10.01 -19.92
C LEU A 135 2.36 10.85 -19.73
N SER A 136 2.09 11.84 -20.57
CA SER A 136 0.97 12.79 -20.38
C SER A 136 -0.38 12.08 -20.25
N THR A 137 -0.70 11.15 -21.15
CA THR A 137 -1.94 10.34 -21.09
C THR A 137 -2.01 9.50 -19.82
N ALA A 138 -0.90 8.92 -19.38
CA ALA A 138 -0.83 8.16 -18.14
C ALA A 138 -1.14 9.03 -16.91
N ILE A 139 -0.60 10.25 -16.88
CA ILE A 139 -0.85 11.23 -15.81
C ILE A 139 -2.33 11.62 -15.77
N GLU A 140 -2.96 11.88 -16.91
CA GLU A 140 -4.39 12.19 -16.99
C GLU A 140 -5.26 11.03 -16.51
N MET A 141 -4.94 9.79 -16.91
CA MET A 141 -5.64 8.58 -16.46
C MET A 141 -5.46 8.35 -14.96
N PHE A 142 -4.24 8.50 -14.42
CA PHE A 142 -3.96 8.38 -13.00
C PHE A 142 -4.76 9.40 -12.17
N GLN A 143 -4.85 10.65 -12.63
CA GLN A 143 -5.60 11.71 -11.95
C GLN A 143 -7.13 11.61 -12.13
N GLY A 144 -7.66 10.67 -12.91
CA GLY A 144 -9.07 10.60 -13.25
C GLY A 144 -9.56 11.75 -14.14
N LYS A 145 -8.65 12.44 -14.83
CA LYS A 145 -8.95 13.57 -15.74
C LYS A 145 -9.11 13.16 -17.20
N TYR A 146 -8.71 11.93 -17.54
CA TYR A 146 -8.91 11.41 -18.88
C TYR A 146 -10.40 11.23 -19.16
N HIS A 147 -10.84 11.60 -20.35
CA HIS A 147 -12.27 11.67 -20.69
C HIS A 147 -13.03 10.33 -20.58
N ARG A 148 -12.32 9.19 -20.65
CA ARG A 148 -12.89 7.84 -20.50
C ARG A 148 -12.62 7.32 -19.10
N LYS A 149 -13.65 7.32 -18.25
CA LYS A 149 -13.54 7.05 -16.79
C LYS A 149 -13.04 5.65 -16.46
N PHE A 150 -13.39 4.63 -17.25
CA PHE A 150 -13.04 3.25 -16.94
C PHE A 150 -11.52 3.01 -16.83
N PHE A 151 -10.67 3.80 -17.49
CA PHE A 151 -9.23 3.69 -17.33
C PHE A 151 -8.78 4.02 -15.91
N ASN A 152 -9.29 5.10 -15.33
CA ASN A 152 -9.00 5.44 -13.95
C ASN A 152 -9.60 4.38 -13.01
N GLN A 153 -10.80 3.86 -13.30
CA GLN A 153 -11.43 2.81 -12.50
C GLN A 153 -10.66 1.47 -12.55
N LEU A 154 -9.93 1.17 -13.62
CA LEU A 154 -9.00 0.04 -13.68
C LEU A 154 -7.76 0.26 -12.81
N ILE A 155 -7.35 1.52 -12.56
CA ILE A 155 -6.20 1.88 -11.73
C ILE A 155 -6.60 1.99 -10.26
N SER A 156 -7.72 2.65 -9.95
CA SER A 156 -8.15 2.95 -8.59
C SER A 156 -9.68 2.91 -8.47
N SER A 157 -10.21 1.80 -7.95
CA SER A 157 -11.65 1.62 -7.65
C SER A 157 -11.83 0.54 -6.58
N GLN A 158 -13.06 0.09 -6.31
CA GLN A 158 -13.28 -1.05 -5.41
C GLN A 158 -12.87 -2.39 -6.02
N LEU A 159 -12.76 -2.45 -7.35
CA LEU A 159 -12.37 -3.64 -8.11
C LEU A 159 -11.45 -3.21 -9.27
N ASP A 160 -10.20 -3.01 -8.99
CA ASP A 160 -9.15 -2.57 -9.91
C ASP A 160 -8.03 -3.60 -10.03
N VAL A 161 -7.09 -3.36 -10.94
CA VAL A 161 -5.98 -4.28 -11.18
C VAL A 161 -4.89 -4.20 -10.10
N ASP A 162 -4.80 -3.07 -9.39
CA ASP A 162 -3.96 -2.89 -8.22
C ASP A 162 -4.36 -3.90 -7.13
N ARG A 163 -5.64 -3.87 -6.71
CA ARG A 163 -6.20 -4.79 -5.71
C ARG A 163 -6.12 -6.25 -6.15
N LEU A 164 -6.35 -6.53 -7.42
CA LEU A 164 -6.24 -7.89 -7.96
C LEU A 164 -4.82 -8.44 -7.88
N ASP A 165 -3.79 -7.59 -8.10
CA ASP A 165 -2.41 -8.04 -7.95
C ASP A 165 -2.05 -8.22 -6.49
N TYR A 166 -2.20 -7.16 -5.66
CA TYR A 166 -1.68 -7.24 -4.29
C TYR A 166 -2.37 -8.33 -3.47
N LEU A 167 -3.70 -8.54 -3.60
CA LEU A 167 -4.37 -9.61 -2.88
C LEU A 167 -3.81 -10.99 -3.24
N LYS A 168 -3.66 -11.27 -4.54
CA LYS A 168 -3.09 -12.53 -5.00
C LYS A 168 -1.63 -12.68 -4.60
N ARG A 169 -0.84 -11.62 -4.75
CA ARG A 169 0.59 -11.58 -4.43
C ARG A 169 0.84 -11.73 -2.94
N ASP A 170 0.14 -10.97 -2.13
CA ASP A 170 0.28 -11.02 -0.67
C ASP A 170 -0.17 -12.38 -0.12
N SER A 171 -1.28 -12.95 -0.65
CA SER A 171 -1.69 -14.32 -0.35
C SER A 171 -0.58 -15.34 -0.65
N PHE A 172 0.04 -15.25 -1.81
CA PHE A 172 1.15 -16.13 -2.20
C PHE A 172 2.35 -16.00 -1.25
N TYR A 173 2.81 -14.78 -1.00
CA TYR A 173 4.01 -14.54 -0.20
C TYR A 173 3.81 -14.71 1.30
N THR A 174 2.61 -14.47 1.83
CA THR A 174 2.29 -14.73 3.24
C THR A 174 1.93 -16.19 3.51
N GLY A 175 1.53 -16.93 2.47
CA GLY A 175 1.02 -18.30 2.59
C GLY A 175 -0.43 -18.36 3.13
N VAL A 176 -1.16 -17.23 3.14
CA VAL A 176 -2.55 -17.15 3.59
C VAL A 176 -3.48 -17.41 2.41
N SER A 177 -4.02 -18.64 2.35
CA SER A 177 -4.80 -19.13 1.20
C SER A 177 -6.14 -18.43 0.98
N GLU A 178 -6.70 -17.81 2.01
CA GLU A 178 -7.97 -17.08 1.96
C GLU A 178 -7.92 -15.86 1.03
N GLY A 179 -6.74 -15.32 0.77
CA GLY A 179 -6.52 -14.24 -0.19
C GLY A 179 -6.42 -14.71 -1.65
N ASN A 180 -6.47 -16.00 -1.91
CA ASN A 180 -6.33 -16.52 -3.28
C ASN A 180 -7.61 -16.29 -4.09
N VAL A 181 -7.57 -15.28 -4.98
CA VAL A 181 -8.66 -14.92 -5.89
C VAL A 181 -8.34 -15.33 -7.32
N ASN A 182 -9.36 -15.76 -8.08
CA ASN A 182 -9.21 -16.07 -9.50
C ASN A 182 -9.23 -14.77 -10.33
N THR A 183 -8.09 -14.10 -10.41
CA THR A 183 -7.93 -12.82 -11.12
C THR A 183 -8.30 -12.91 -12.59
N GLN A 184 -7.95 -14.02 -13.27
CA GLN A 184 -8.30 -14.22 -14.68
C GLN A 184 -9.81 -14.32 -14.89
N ARG A 185 -10.52 -15.01 -13.99
CA ARG A 185 -11.98 -15.09 -14.05
C ARG A 185 -12.62 -13.73 -13.86
N ILE A 186 -12.14 -12.94 -12.89
CA ILE A 186 -12.64 -11.58 -12.63
C ILE A 186 -12.41 -10.69 -13.86
N ILE A 187 -11.19 -10.64 -14.39
CA ILE A 187 -10.84 -9.87 -15.59
C ILE A 187 -11.71 -10.31 -16.78
N SER A 188 -11.94 -11.60 -16.97
CA SER A 188 -12.81 -12.09 -18.06
C SER A 188 -14.27 -11.63 -17.94
N MET A 189 -14.70 -11.20 -16.75
CA MET A 189 -16.03 -10.64 -16.51
C MET A 189 -16.08 -9.12 -16.59
N MET A 190 -14.93 -8.44 -16.64
CA MET A 190 -14.89 -6.98 -16.84
C MET A 190 -15.47 -6.59 -18.19
N ASN A 191 -16.17 -5.47 -18.21
CA ASN A 191 -16.76 -4.87 -19.42
C ASN A 191 -16.82 -3.35 -19.24
N VAL A 192 -17.19 -2.63 -20.29
CA VAL A 192 -17.39 -1.17 -20.27
C VAL A 192 -18.80 -0.85 -20.74
N SER A 193 -19.50 -0.01 -20.00
CA SER A 193 -20.81 0.53 -20.37
C SER A 193 -20.84 2.02 -20.09
N GLN A 194 -21.11 2.84 -21.10
CA GLN A 194 -21.14 4.32 -20.99
C GLN A 194 -19.82 4.88 -20.42
N ASP A 195 -18.68 4.38 -20.90
CA ASP A 195 -17.33 4.71 -20.45
C ASP A 195 -17.06 4.47 -18.94
N GLU A 196 -17.87 3.64 -18.30
CA GLU A 196 -17.65 3.17 -16.93
C GLU A 196 -17.34 1.66 -16.90
N LEU A 197 -16.44 1.27 -16.01
CA LEU A 197 -16.13 -0.14 -15.76
C LEU A 197 -17.33 -0.83 -15.11
N VAL A 198 -17.73 -1.96 -15.69
CA VAL A 198 -18.82 -2.81 -15.19
C VAL A 198 -18.39 -4.27 -15.22
N ILE A 199 -19.10 -5.12 -14.51
CA ILE A 199 -18.88 -6.58 -14.49
C ILE A 199 -20.08 -7.26 -15.11
N ASP A 200 -19.86 -8.18 -16.05
CA ASP A 200 -20.94 -9.03 -16.56
C ASP A 200 -21.65 -9.74 -15.38
N ALA A 201 -22.97 -9.69 -15.31
CA ALA A 201 -23.76 -10.19 -14.15
C ALA A 201 -23.46 -11.65 -13.78
N LYS A 202 -23.06 -12.50 -14.77
CA LYS A 202 -22.60 -13.88 -14.52
C LYS A 202 -21.33 -13.97 -13.67
N GLY A 203 -20.64 -12.86 -13.43
CA GLY A 203 -19.42 -12.76 -12.62
C GLY A 203 -19.68 -12.51 -11.13
N ILE A 204 -20.93 -12.31 -10.69
CA ILE A 204 -21.30 -11.88 -9.33
C ILE A 204 -20.59 -12.69 -8.23
N TYR A 205 -20.60 -14.01 -8.31
CA TYR A 205 -19.96 -14.88 -7.30
C TYR A 205 -18.42 -14.72 -7.25
N SER A 206 -17.79 -14.34 -8.37
CA SER A 206 -16.36 -14.06 -8.37
C SER A 206 -16.05 -12.74 -7.67
N ILE A 207 -16.94 -11.76 -7.77
CA ILE A 207 -16.79 -10.47 -7.09
C ILE A 207 -17.08 -10.63 -5.59
N GLU A 208 -18.10 -11.38 -5.19
CA GLU A 208 -18.36 -11.70 -3.79
C GLU A 208 -17.18 -12.44 -3.15
N ASN A 209 -16.61 -13.42 -3.86
CA ASN A 209 -15.41 -14.11 -3.40
C ASN A 209 -14.21 -13.15 -3.25
N PHE A 210 -14.02 -12.23 -4.21
CA PHE A 210 -12.96 -11.21 -4.13
C PHE A 210 -13.14 -10.31 -2.90
N LEU A 211 -14.34 -9.79 -2.64
CA LEU A 211 -14.63 -8.94 -1.49
C LEU A 211 -14.44 -9.69 -0.16
N THR A 212 -14.82 -10.97 -0.14
CA THR A 212 -14.61 -11.85 1.02
C THR A 212 -13.13 -12.15 1.26
N ALA A 213 -12.39 -12.49 0.22
CA ALA A 213 -10.94 -12.72 0.27
C ALA A 213 -10.20 -11.46 0.77
N ARG A 214 -10.58 -10.28 0.25
CA ARG A 214 -10.07 -8.99 0.70
C ARG A 214 -10.31 -8.79 2.19
N MET A 215 -11.52 -9.04 2.68
CA MET A 215 -11.85 -8.93 4.10
C MET A 215 -11.00 -9.87 4.95
N PHE A 216 -10.83 -11.12 4.55
CA PHE A 216 -9.99 -12.07 5.29
C PHE A 216 -8.52 -11.66 5.30
N MET A 217 -7.96 -11.19 4.17
CA MET A 217 -6.60 -10.67 4.12
C MET A 217 -6.41 -9.47 5.05
N TYR A 218 -7.40 -8.56 5.11
CA TYR A 218 -7.33 -7.46 6.07
C TYR A 218 -7.24 -7.96 7.51
N TRP A 219 -8.10 -8.91 7.93
CA TRP A 219 -8.10 -9.38 9.31
C TRP A 219 -6.94 -10.31 9.65
N GLN A 220 -6.53 -11.18 8.74
CA GLN A 220 -5.50 -12.17 9.02
C GLN A 220 -4.08 -11.63 8.80
N VAL A 221 -3.90 -10.73 7.83
CA VAL A 221 -2.60 -10.24 7.39
C VAL A 221 -2.38 -8.80 7.81
N TYR A 222 -3.08 -7.83 7.19
CA TYR A 222 -2.79 -6.41 7.38
C TYR A 222 -3.15 -5.91 8.78
N TYR A 223 -4.24 -6.39 9.37
CA TYR A 223 -4.68 -6.05 10.74
C TYR A 223 -4.34 -7.12 11.76
N HIS A 224 -3.43 -8.04 11.40
CA HIS A 224 -2.87 -8.95 12.40
C HIS A 224 -2.25 -8.12 13.53
N LYS A 225 -2.58 -8.46 14.78
CA LYS A 225 -2.17 -7.66 15.96
C LYS A 225 -0.68 -7.29 15.98
N THR A 226 0.19 -8.25 15.65
CA THR A 226 1.64 -8.03 15.65
C THR A 226 2.07 -7.16 14.47
N ALA A 227 1.41 -7.25 13.31
CA ALA A 227 1.67 -6.39 12.16
C ALA A 227 1.30 -4.93 12.49
N ALA A 228 0.11 -4.71 13.03
CA ALA A 228 -0.35 -3.39 13.45
C ALA A 228 0.59 -2.75 14.48
N ILE A 229 1.13 -3.55 15.41
CA ILE A 229 2.11 -3.06 16.38
C ILE A 229 3.46 -2.80 15.74
N ALA A 230 3.93 -3.63 14.83
CA ALA A 230 5.20 -3.40 14.14
C ALA A 230 5.20 -2.08 13.34
N GLU A 231 4.11 -1.80 12.61
CA GLU A 231 3.91 -0.51 11.93
C GLU A 231 3.88 0.66 12.91
N PHE A 232 3.11 0.51 13.98
CA PHE A 232 3.01 1.55 15.01
C PHE A 232 4.35 1.85 15.67
N LEU A 233 5.18 0.81 15.94
CA LEU A 233 6.52 0.99 16.48
C LEU A 233 7.41 1.79 15.53
N LEU A 234 7.32 1.59 14.22
CA LEU A 234 8.06 2.42 13.24
C LEU A 234 7.71 3.90 13.37
N VAL A 235 6.41 4.21 13.46
CA VAL A 235 5.93 5.59 13.66
C VAL A 235 6.52 6.18 14.96
N LYS A 236 6.42 5.43 16.07
CA LYS A 236 6.97 5.87 17.36
C LYS A 236 8.49 6.04 17.36
N ILE A 237 9.23 5.17 16.69
CA ILE A 237 10.68 5.26 16.54
C ILE A 237 11.06 6.57 15.85
N LEU A 238 10.45 6.89 14.70
CA LEU A 238 10.76 8.12 13.97
C LEU A 238 10.28 9.38 14.72
N ALA A 239 9.10 9.32 15.38
CA ALA A 239 8.62 10.43 16.20
C ALA A 239 9.61 10.73 17.34
N ARG A 240 10.07 9.68 18.06
CA ARG A 240 11.06 9.85 19.12
C ARG A 240 12.40 10.35 18.59
N ALA A 241 12.86 9.82 17.45
CA ALA A 241 14.08 10.29 16.81
C ALA A 241 13.99 11.78 16.43
N LYS A 242 12.89 12.23 15.82
CA LYS A 242 12.67 13.67 15.52
C LYS A 242 12.68 14.52 16.79
N THR A 243 12.04 14.06 17.87
CA THR A 243 12.06 14.76 19.17
C THR A 243 13.48 14.92 19.70
N LEU A 244 14.27 13.86 19.70
CA LEU A 244 15.66 13.90 20.19
C LEU A 244 16.53 14.81 19.32
N VAL A 245 16.40 14.73 17.99
CA VAL A 245 17.11 15.62 17.06
C VAL A 245 16.74 17.09 17.31
N SER A 246 15.45 17.40 17.53
CA SER A 246 15.01 18.77 17.86
C SER A 246 15.55 19.29 19.18
N GLN A 247 15.89 18.39 20.11
CA GLN A 247 16.55 18.70 21.39
C GLN A 247 18.07 18.80 21.29
N GLY A 248 18.64 18.64 20.06
CA GLY A 248 20.06 18.77 19.80
C GLY A 248 20.86 17.46 19.93
N HIS A 249 20.20 16.30 20.07
CA HIS A 249 20.89 15.03 20.07
C HIS A 249 21.33 14.64 18.66
N ASN A 250 22.54 14.15 18.52
CA ASN A 250 23.06 13.63 17.24
C ASN A 250 22.73 12.13 17.13
N LEU A 251 21.83 11.77 16.23
CA LEU A 251 21.43 10.39 15.96
C LEU A 251 22.09 9.90 14.66
N PRO A 252 22.85 8.79 14.68
CA PRO A 252 23.43 8.22 13.47
C PRO A 252 22.31 7.79 12.49
N ALA A 253 22.36 8.30 11.26
CA ALA A 253 21.47 7.96 10.17
C ALA A 253 22.17 8.20 8.83
N SER A 254 21.61 7.71 7.71
CA SER A 254 22.06 8.11 6.38
C SER A 254 21.81 9.61 6.19
N GLU A 255 22.54 10.24 5.27
CA GLU A 255 22.43 11.67 5.01
C GLU A 255 20.98 12.07 4.68
N ASN A 256 20.31 11.30 3.83
CA ASN A 256 18.94 11.57 3.43
C ASN A 256 17.94 11.39 4.58
N LEU A 257 18.07 10.33 5.38
CA LEU A 257 17.20 10.16 6.55
C LEU A 257 17.45 11.27 7.59
N SER A 258 18.71 11.63 7.84
CA SER A 258 19.08 12.72 8.72
C SER A 258 18.46 14.06 8.28
N TYR A 259 18.45 14.34 6.98
CA TYR A 259 17.79 15.52 6.43
C TYR A 259 16.31 15.60 6.84
N PHE A 260 15.55 14.50 6.67
CA PHE A 260 14.13 14.45 7.03
C PHE A 260 13.88 14.44 8.54
N LEU A 261 14.81 13.95 9.35
CA LEU A 261 14.71 14.04 10.81
C LEU A 261 14.86 15.47 11.32
N HIS A 262 15.68 16.29 10.68
CA HIS A 262 15.90 17.71 11.06
C HIS A 262 14.83 18.65 10.51
N LYS A 263 14.12 18.26 9.47
CA LYS A 263 13.11 19.12 8.83
C LYS A 263 11.75 18.98 9.51
N ASN A 264 11.29 20.09 10.09
CA ASN A 264 10.08 20.11 10.93
C ASN A 264 8.77 20.41 10.16
N LYS A 265 8.85 21.03 8.97
CA LYS A 265 7.68 21.38 8.15
C LYS A 265 8.00 21.28 6.65
N PHE A 266 7.04 20.77 5.89
CA PHE A 266 7.08 20.72 4.42
C PHE A 266 5.86 21.48 3.89
N GLU A 267 5.96 22.78 3.69
CA GLU A 267 4.89 23.58 3.08
C GLU A 267 4.73 23.24 1.59
N CYS A 268 5.83 23.02 0.89
CA CYS A 268 5.87 22.47 -0.46
C CYS A 268 7.15 21.65 -0.65
N ALA A 269 7.10 20.58 -1.46
CA ALA A 269 8.30 19.81 -1.78
C ALA A 269 9.21 20.64 -2.70
N THR A 270 10.40 20.92 -2.22
CA THR A 270 11.47 21.50 -3.06
C THR A 270 12.08 20.43 -3.97
N PRO A 271 12.78 20.81 -5.05
CA PRO A 271 13.56 19.85 -5.84
C PRO A 271 14.54 19.02 -5.00
N GLU A 272 15.15 19.60 -3.96
CA GLU A 272 16.03 18.89 -3.03
C GLU A 272 15.27 17.87 -2.19
N ASP A 273 14.10 18.22 -1.65
CA ASP A 273 13.25 17.28 -0.91
C ASP A 273 12.92 16.05 -1.76
N LEU A 274 12.51 16.30 -3.00
CA LEU A 274 12.14 15.25 -3.91
C LEU A 274 13.33 14.37 -4.28
N GLN A 275 14.49 14.95 -4.53
CA GLN A 275 15.73 14.20 -4.79
C GLN A 275 16.09 13.32 -3.60
N ARG A 276 16.20 13.89 -2.39
CA ARG A 276 16.51 13.15 -1.17
C ARG A 276 15.50 12.07 -0.85
N PHE A 277 14.21 12.34 -1.09
CA PHE A 277 13.16 11.34 -0.93
C PHE A 277 13.33 10.14 -1.89
N THR A 278 13.71 10.40 -3.14
CA THR A 278 13.90 9.32 -4.13
C THR A 278 15.16 8.48 -3.88
N GLU A 279 16.02 8.91 -2.99
CA GLU A 279 17.20 8.16 -2.55
C GLU A 279 16.97 7.36 -1.27
N LEU A 280 15.82 7.59 -0.56
CA LEU A 280 15.46 6.84 0.64
C LEU A 280 14.80 5.50 0.31
N ASP A 281 15.16 4.48 1.10
CA ASP A 281 14.48 3.17 1.07
C ASP A 281 14.46 2.52 2.48
N ASP A 282 13.93 1.30 2.57
CA ASP A 282 13.78 0.59 3.85
C ASP A 282 15.12 0.37 4.57
N ASN A 283 16.23 0.26 3.81
CA ASN A 283 17.55 0.01 4.40
C ASN A 283 18.05 1.20 5.22
N ASP A 284 17.72 2.44 4.84
CA ASP A 284 18.08 3.63 5.61
C ASP A 284 17.50 3.57 7.02
N VAL A 285 16.20 3.22 7.12
CA VAL A 285 15.49 3.13 8.40
C VAL A 285 15.98 1.94 9.22
N ILE A 286 16.19 0.77 8.59
CA ILE A 286 16.73 -0.41 9.28
C ILE A 286 18.12 -0.14 9.82
N GLN A 287 18.98 0.49 9.03
CA GLN A 287 20.34 0.85 9.48
C GLN A 287 20.28 1.79 10.69
N ALA A 288 19.49 2.84 10.61
CA ALA A 288 19.30 3.79 11.70
C ALA A 288 18.79 3.08 12.97
N MET A 289 17.75 2.26 12.88
CA MET A 289 17.24 1.48 14.01
C MET A 289 18.30 0.57 14.65
N LYS A 290 19.22 -0.03 13.87
CA LYS A 290 20.32 -0.82 14.41
C LYS A 290 21.27 0.02 15.27
N PHE A 291 21.57 1.24 14.88
CA PHE A 291 22.36 2.18 15.68
C PHE A 291 21.57 2.61 16.93
N TRP A 292 20.31 3.04 16.73
CA TRP A 292 19.46 3.57 17.79
C TRP A 292 19.06 2.52 18.82
N SER A 293 19.09 1.23 18.48
CA SER A 293 18.85 0.16 19.46
C SER A 293 19.84 0.11 20.61
N LYS A 294 20.97 0.83 20.49
CA LYS A 294 22.04 0.98 21.50
C LYS A 294 22.14 2.41 22.04
N ASN A 295 21.17 3.27 21.72
CA ASN A 295 21.16 4.67 22.16
C ASN A 295 20.93 4.75 23.68
N GLU A 296 21.42 5.82 24.30
CA GLU A 296 21.25 6.09 25.73
C GLU A 296 19.79 6.43 26.08
N ASP A 297 19.03 6.96 25.14
CA ASP A 297 17.59 7.18 25.29
C ASP A 297 16.87 5.83 25.43
N VAL A 298 16.32 5.56 26.62
CA VAL A 298 15.70 4.30 26.97
C VAL A 298 14.50 3.98 26.09
N VAL A 299 13.69 5.00 25.74
CA VAL A 299 12.49 4.83 24.90
C VAL A 299 12.90 4.46 23.48
N LEU A 300 13.77 5.25 22.85
CA LEU A 300 14.23 4.99 21.48
C LEU A 300 14.89 3.61 21.36
N SER A 301 15.80 3.30 22.28
CA SER A 301 16.52 2.02 22.25
C SER A 301 15.58 0.83 22.49
N TYR A 302 14.59 0.95 23.37
CA TYR A 302 13.58 -0.09 23.60
C TYR A 302 12.75 -0.32 22.33
N LEU A 303 12.18 0.73 21.74
CA LEU A 303 11.35 0.64 20.53
C LEU A 303 12.13 0.00 19.38
N CYS A 304 13.37 0.44 19.13
CA CYS A 304 14.22 -0.14 18.10
C CYS A 304 14.54 -1.63 18.35
N ARG A 305 14.83 -2.02 19.60
CA ARG A 305 15.05 -3.45 19.95
C ARG A 305 13.80 -4.28 19.71
N CYS A 306 12.60 -3.76 19.98
CA CYS A 306 11.36 -4.47 19.69
C CYS A 306 11.26 -4.91 18.24
N VAL A 307 11.67 -4.06 17.31
CA VAL A 307 11.65 -4.37 15.87
C VAL A 307 12.85 -5.23 15.46
N ILE A 308 14.07 -4.75 15.73
CA ILE A 308 15.33 -5.40 15.25
C ILE A 308 15.51 -6.81 15.81
N GLN A 309 15.15 -7.05 17.08
CA GLN A 309 15.27 -8.34 17.74
C GLN A 309 13.96 -9.14 17.72
N ARG A 310 12.91 -8.59 17.07
CA ARG A 310 11.55 -9.17 17.06
C ARG A 310 11.01 -9.46 18.49
N ASN A 311 11.34 -8.61 19.45
CA ASN A 311 10.85 -8.70 20.81
C ASN A 311 9.68 -7.72 21.03
N PHE A 312 8.57 -7.98 20.32
CA PHE A 312 7.40 -7.11 20.35
C PHE A 312 6.78 -7.00 21.75
N PRO A 313 6.16 -5.85 22.08
CA PRO A 313 5.41 -5.67 23.32
C PRO A 313 4.26 -6.68 23.45
N ARG A 314 3.78 -6.87 24.67
CA ARG A 314 2.55 -7.64 24.93
C ARG A 314 1.36 -6.89 24.32
N THR A 315 0.41 -7.63 23.75
CA THR A 315 -0.80 -7.07 23.12
C THR A 315 -2.04 -7.76 23.65
N ILE A 316 -3.07 -6.95 23.96
CA ILE A 316 -4.42 -7.40 24.30
C ILE A 316 -5.36 -6.87 23.22
N ILE A 317 -6.32 -7.69 22.76
CA ILE A 317 -7.34 -7.30 21.80
C ILE A 317 -8.70 -7.24 22.48
N SER A 318 -9.49 -6.22 22.15
CA SER A 318 -10.86 -6.04 22.61
C SER A 318 -11.77 -5.59 21.47
N SER A 319 -13.07 -5.88 21.57
CA SER A 319 -14.11 -5.31 20.71
C SER A 319 -14.60 -3.93 21.22
N GLN A 320 -14.18 -3.54 22.43
CA GLN A 320 -14.49 -2.26 23.06
C GLN A 320 -13.20 -1.55 23.44
N PRO A 321 -13.20 -0.20 23.54
CA PRO A 321 -12.07 0.56 24.07
C PRO A 321 -11.68 0.07 25.47
N PHE A 322 -10.39 0.15 25.80
CA PHE A 322 -9.91 -0.16 27.13
C PHE A 322 -10.25 0.98 28.11
N SER A 323 -10.50 0.65 29.38
CA SER A 323 -10.79 1.71 30.37
C SER A 323 -9.55 2.56 30.64
N SER A 324 -9.79 3.84 30.93
CA SER A 324 -8.71 4.78 31.25
C SER A 324 -7.89 4.34 32.47
N GLU A 325 -8.55 3.74 33.46
CA GLU A 325 -7.91 3.24 34.66
C GLU A 325 -6.92 2.11 34.35
N PHE A 326 -7.31 1.18 33.47
CA PHE A 326 -6.44 0.08 33.04
C PHE A 326 -5.23 0.57 32.25
N ILE A 327 -5.44 1.54 31.37
CA ILE A 327 -4.33 2.16 30.61
C ILE A 327 -3.38 2.89 31.56
N GLN A 328 -3.90 3.67 32.51
CA GLN A 328 -3.10 4.41 33.49
C GLN A 328 -2.30 3.48 34.40
N GLU A 329 -2.86 2.36 34.86
CA GLU A 329 -2.14 1.32 35.59
C GLU A 329 -0.90 0.84 34.80
N LYS A 330 -1.07 0.55 33.49
CA LYS A 330 0.06 0.08 32.65
C LYS A 330 1.09 1.19 32.42
N ILE A 331 0.67 2.44 32.28
CA ILE A 331 1.55 3.61 32.19
C ILE A 331 2.41 3.72 33.46
N GLN A 332 1.78 3.71 34.64
CA GLN A 332 2.49 3.83 35.91
C GLN A 332 3.54 2.71 36.11
N LEU A 333 3.15 1.45 35.90
CA LEU A 333 4.06 0.32 35.99
C LEU A 333 5.23 0.44 34.99
N THR A 334 4.98 0.99 33.80
CA THR A 334 6.01 1.23 32.81
C THR A 334 6.96 2.35 33.23
N ASP A 335 6.43 3.44 33.81
CA ASP A 335 7.24 4.54 34.35
C ASP A 335 8.13 4.10 35.51
N GLU A 336 7.61 3.26 36.42
CA GLU A 336 8.40 2.66 37.51
C GLU A 336 9.59 1.85 37.01
N LYS A 337 9.45 1.19 35.87
CA LYS A 337 10.50 0.31 35.30
C LYS A 337 11.47 1.02 34.36
N TYR A 338 10.97 1.90 33.51
CA TYR A 338 11.75 2.50 32.40
C TYR A 338 12.07 3.98 32.62
N GLY A 339 11.56 4.58 33.70
CA GLY A 339 11.73 6.00 34.03
C GLY A 339 10.49 6.83 33.72
N ALA A 340 10.35 7.94 34.44
CA ALA A 340 9.21 8.86 34.31
C ALA A 340 9.00 9.34 32.86
N GLY A 341 7.76 9.23 32.38
CA GLY A 341 7.36 9.58 31.02
C GLY A 341 7.52 8.47 29.98
N ALA A 342 8.19 7.36 30.30
CA ALA A 342 8.31 6.22 29.38
C ALA A 342 6.97 5.53 29.14
N GLY A 343 6.10 5.51 30.14
CA GLY A 343 4.78 4.87 30.06
C GLY A 343 3.90 5.50 28.98
N SER A 344 3.87 6.82 28.87
CA SER A 344 3.11 7.52 27.84
C SER A 344 3.61 7.26 26.41
N GLU A 345 4.86 6.85 26.25
CA GLU A 345 5.45 6.50 24.96
C GLU A 345 5.32 5.02 24.61
N LEU A 346 5.38 4.14 25.62
CA LEU A 346 5.47 2.69 25.43
C LEU A 346 4.12 1.96 25.63
N VAL A 347 3.13 2.58 26.28
CA VAL A 347 1.76 2.04 26.42
C VAL A 347 0.84 2.75 25.43
N ASN A 348 0.26 1.99 24.51
CA ASN A 348 -0.52 2.60 23.42
C ASN A 348 -1.74 1.76 23.07
N GLU A 349 -2.88 2.42 22.89
CA GLU A 349 -4.09 1.85 22.32
C GLU A 349 -4.20 2.20 20.84
N LEU A 350 -4.53 1.22 20.01
CA LEU A 350 -4.77 1.38 18.58
C LEU A 350 -6.17 0.89 18.25
N ALA A 351 -6.92 1.66 17.48
CA ALA A 351 -8.17 1.21 16.87
C ALA A 351 -7.94 0.84 15.40
N ARG A 352 -8.50 -0.29 14.95
CA ARG A 352 -8.49 -0.72 13.55
C ARG A 352 -9.93 -0.88 13.06
N HIS A 353 -10.28 -0.09 12.07
CA HIS A 353 -11.60 -0.08 11.45
C HIS A 353 -11.52 -0.74 10.08
N LEU A 354 -12.45 -1.65 9.80
CA LEU A 354 -12.56 -2.27 8.49
C LEU A 354 -13.97 -2.12 7.96
N LEU A 355 -14.07 -1.56 6.77
CA LEU A 355 -15.25 -1.59 5.90
C LEU A 355 -14.83 -2.33 4.61
N PRO A 356 -15.22 -3.61 4.43
CA PRO A 356 -14.76 -4.41 3.30
C PRO A 356 -15.19 -3.86 1.94
N TYR A 357 -16.37 -3.24 1.87
CA TYR A 357 -16.93 -2.64 0.65
C TYR A 357 -17.65 -1.33 0.97
N ASN A 358 -17.27 -0.26 0.29
CA ASN A 358 -17.92 1.06 0.39
C ASN A 358 -18.76 1.32 -0.85
N ALA A 359 -20.02 0.87 -0.81
CA ALA A 359 -20.96 1.00 -1.92
C ALA A 359 -21.37 2.46 -2.21
N GLU A 360 -21.29 3.35 -1.23
CA GLU A 360 -21.73 4.75 -1.38
C GLU A 360 -20.70 5.59 -2.16
N GLU A 361 -19.42 5.41 -1.89
CA GLU A 361 -18.37 6.20 -2.56
C GLU A 361 -18.01 5.66 -3.93
N GLN A 362 -17.86 4.33 -4.06
CA GLN A 362 -17.41 3.68 -5.30
C GLN A 362 -18.19 2.39 -5.55
N PRO A 363 -19.44 2.47 -6.04
CA PRO A 363 -20.24 1.28 -6.29
C PRO A 363 -19.65 0.41 -7.43
N ILE A 364 -19.69 -0.90 -7.24
CA ILE A 364 -19.44 -1.89 -8.31
C ILE A 364 -20.75 -2.10 -9.07
N PHE A 365 -20.70 -2.02 -10.39
CA PHE A 365 -21.86 -2.20 -11.25
C PHE A 365 -21.80 -3.55 -11.99
N LEU A 366 -22.97 -4.20 -12.05
CA LEU A 366 -23.21 -5.41 -12.83
C LEU A 366 -23.93 -5.05 -14.12
N LEU A 367 -23.47 -5.59 -15.26
CA LEU A 367 -24.13 -5.47 -16.56
C LEU A 367 -24.98 -6.71 -16.83
N GLN A 368 -26.28 -6.54 -16.90
CA GLN A 368 -27.24 -7.58 -17.22
C GLN A 368 -27.25 -7.91 -18.72
N LYS A 369 -27.78 -9.09 -19.09
CA LYS A 369 -27.89 -9.50 -20.52
C LYS A 369 -28.75 -8.58 -21.36
N ASN A 370 -29.71 -7.88 -20.77
CA ASN A 370 -30.57 -6.89 -21.42
C ASN A 370 -29.90 -5.53 -21.58
N GLY A 371 -28.62 -5.36 -21.15
CA GLY A 371 -27.86 -4.11 -21.18
C GLY A 371 -28.11 -3.20 -19.97
N GLU A 372 -28.95 -3.58 -19.03
CA GLU A 372 -29.22 -2.83 -17.80
C GLU A 372 -28.03 -2.89 -16.85
N LYS A 373 -27.72 -1.73 -16.22
CA LYS A 373 -26.67 -1.58 -15.22
C LYS A 373 -27.29 -1.54 -13.84
N ILE A 374 -26.92 -2.49 -12.98
CA ILE A 374 -27.41 -2.63 -11.60
C ILE A 374 -26.24 -2.55 -10.63
N ARG A 375 -26.39 -1.83 -9.52
CA ARG A 375 -25.38 -1.83 -8.44
C ARG A 375 -25.27 -3.22 -7.83
N LEU A 376 -24.07 -3.64 -7.44
CA LEU A 376 -23.82 -4.93 -6.79
C LEU A 376 -24.67 -5.09 -5.53
N ASP A 377 -24.75 -4.08 -4.68
CA ASP A 377 -25.50 -4.06 -3.42
C ASP A 377 -27.04 -4.06 -3.58
N HIS A 378 -27.54 -3.85 -4.79
CA HIS A 378 -28.97 -3.94 -5.13
C HIS A 378 -29.32 -5.22 -5.92
N SER A 379 -28.36 -6.13 -6.12
CA SER A 379 -28.60 -7.36 -6.86
C SER A 379 -29.37 -8.37 -6.00
N GLU A 380 -30.39 -9.02 -6.57
CA GLU A 380 -31.19 -10.06 -5.91
C GLU A 380 -30.38 -11.34 -5.57
N ASN A 381 -29.25 -11.54 -6.21
CA ASN A 381 -28.41 -12.73 -6.07
C ASN A 381 -27.27 -12.57 -5.04
N GLN A 382 -27.43 -11.67 -4.08
CA GLN A 382 -26.39 -11.42 -3.06
C GLN A 382 -26.41 -12.51 -1.98
N ILE A 383 -25.28 -13.19 -1.80
CA ILE A 383 -25.09 -14.12 -0.68
C ILE A 383 -24.51 -13.39 0.55
N LEU A 384 -23.75 -12.32 0.34
CA LEU A 384 -22.89 -11.73 1.36
C LEU A 384 -23.18 -10.24 1.67
N SER A 385 -24.27 -9.66 1.14
CA SER A 385 -24.50 -8.20 1.19
C SER A 385 -24.48 -7.58 2.60
N SER A 386 -25.11 -8.24 3.57
CA SER A 386 -25.18 -7.74 4.95
C SER A 386 -23.87 -7.87 5.71
N PHE A 387 -23.02 -8.83 5.34
CA PHE A 387 -21.76 -9.11 6.02
C PHE A 387 -20.62 -8.23 5.52
N ILE A 388 -20.57 -7.96 4.21
CA ILE A 388 -19.53 -7.18 3.55
C ILE A 388 -19.65 -5.69 3.88
N SER A 389 -20.86 -5.19 4.15
CA SER A 389 -21.14 -3.78 4.41
C SER A 389 -21.02 -3.36 5.88
N GLN A 390 -20.75 -4.30 6.81
CA GLN A 390 -20.65 -3.98 8.23
C GLN A 390 -19.25 -3.49 8.60
N GLN A 391 -19.21 -2.32 9.22
CA GLN A 391 -17.97 -1.81 9.83
C GLN A 391 -17.64 -2.60 11.09
N ASN A 392 -16.45 -3.16 11.14
CA ASN A 392 -15.93 -3.86 12.31
C ASN A 392 -14.74 -3.09 12.89
N THR A 393 -14.74 -2.92 14.22
CA THR A 393 -13.67 -2.24 14.95
C THR A 393 -13.02 -3.20 15.94
N LYS A 394 -11.68 -3.19 15.99
CA LYS A 394 -10.89 -3.87 17.02
C LYS A 394 -9.96 -2.88 17.69
N TYR A 395 -9.87 -2.97 19.01
CA TYR A 395 -8.95 -2.20 19.83
C TYR A 395 -7.79 -3.10 20.25
N ILE A 396 -6.57 -2.59 20.16
CA ILE A 396 -5.33 -3.29 20.48
C ILE A 396 -4.58 -2.44 21.50
N LEU A 397 -4.42 -2.91 22.72
CA LEU A 397 -3.55 -2.29 23.71
C LEU A 397 -2.19 -2.97 23.69
N ALA A 398 -1.12 -2.19 23.55
CA ALA A 398 0.26 -2.63 23.55
C ALA A 398 1.01 -2.01 24.72
N PHE A 399 1.82 -2.82 25.43
CA PHE A 399 2.67 -2.39 26.54
C PHE A 399 3.87 -3.34 26.70
N PRO A 400 4.96 -2.94 27.41
CA PRO A 400 6.13 -3.79 27.60
C PRO A 400 5.76 -5.16 28.18
N ARG A 401 6.43 -6.22 27.72
CA ARG A 401 6.09 -7.62 28.13
C ARG A 401 6.29 -7.87 29.61
N GLU A 402 7.18 -7.13 30.21
CA GLU A 402 7.60 -7.28 31.59
C GLU A 402 6.65 -6.56 32.56
N ILE A 403 5.62 -5.90 32.05
CA ILE A 403 4.54 -5.23 32.75
C ILE A 403 3.27 -6.10 32.65
#